data_25febbd78f520a48e292010200a28bd1
#
_entry.id   25febbd78f520a48e292010200a28bd1
#
_cell.length_a   1.000
_cell.length_b   1.000
_cell.length_c   1.000
_cell.angle_alpha   90.00
_cell.angle_beta   90.00
_cell.angle_gamma   90.00
#
_symmetry.space_group_name_H-M   'P 1'
#
loop_
_entity.id
_entity.type
_entity.pdbx_description
1 polymer ?
#
loop_
_entity_poly.entity_id
_entity_poly.type
_entity_poly.pdbx_seq_one_letter_code
_entity_poly.pdbx_strand_id
1 'polypeptide(L)'
;MVENFKIAGGHKNTVESAKNILLEGGNAFDAAIAGVFSSMSCEYLYTGAASGGAMLVKKNGFHPEIIDFFVETPSIDQSKVGDFKAIYADFGDTKQEFNIGAGSVGIPGTIPGLIQIHKDYGSLPFSILVEQAIDLAKKGSFISKNQEYLSGVLSPIISSSRALESLFSKDGSLLKEGYLFVNADFASFLDQFLYEDPSLFYKHEVCPLFYQSFKNGGIIELKDLQEYSPIKRSPLELKYCGHDIFMNPPPSTGGMLISAGLEHLNKLDSTSKQDIETALHKIRNYKDQDMVGSTTHLSIIDKNNNVASVTTTNGVGAGFIVPGTGIMPNNMLGEKHLNVNGFHSWQSKQRIPSNICPTLIIDKNNSPTTLGSAGSSRIISATLSVINNLISGKMSLKESISKPRIHLEGDILHCEPNTNQAQYKTKNVVHWEDKNMYFGGVNACSPFESFADKRRDGVSI
;
A
#
# COMPACT_ATOMS: atom_id res chain seq x y z
N MET A 1 -23.46 1.36 -22.45
CA MET A 1 -23.01 -0.05 -22.25
C MET A 1 -22.70 -0.19 -20.77
N VAL A 2 -23.25 -1.19 -20.10
CA VAL A 2 -22.87 -1.48 -18.69
C VAL A 2 -21.42 -1.95 -18.71
N GLU A 3 -20.53 -1.25 -18.02
CA GLU A 3 -19.13 -1.66 -17.91
C GLU A 3 -19.08 -2.98 -17.11
N ASN A 4 -18.64 -4.05 -17.75
CA ASN A 4 -18.58 -5.38 -17.14
C ASN A 4 -17.31 -5.60 -16.31
N PHE A 5 -16.78 -4.56 -15.68
CA PHE A 5 -15.65 -4.61 -14.78
C PHE A 5 -15.88 -3.70 -13.58
N LYS A 6 -15.12 -3.91 -12.50
CA LYS A 6 -15.18 -3.12 -11.28
C LYS A 6 -13.78 -2.75 -10.82
N ILE A 7 -13.62 -1.48 -10.44
CA ILE A 7 -12.36 -0.93 -9.94
C ILE A 7 -12.63 -0.09 -8.70
N ALA A 8 -11.77 -0.23 -7.67
CA ALA A 8 -11.75 0.64 -6.50
C ALA A 8 -10.30 0.94 -6.10
N GLY A 9 -9.93 2.20 -6.00
CA GLY A 9 -8.56 2.63 -5.72
C GLY A 9 -8.46 3.92 -4.91
N GLY A 10 -7.25 4.29 -4.51
CA GLY A 10 -6.95 5.42 -3.63
C GLY A 10 -7.06 6.78 -4.31
N HIS A 11 -7.04 6.84 -5.66
CA HIS A 11 -7.05 8.10 -6.38
C HIS A 11 -7.78 8.00 -7.72
N LYS A 12 -8.42 9.12 -8.15
CA LYS A 12 -9.17 9.18 -9.41
C LYS A 12 -8.32 8.78 -10.62
N ASN A 13 -7.12 9.33 -10.73
CA ASN A 13 -6.25 9.07 -11.89
C ASN A 13 -5.75 7.63 -11.91
N THR A 14 -5.50 7.01 -10.75
CA THR A 14 -5.17 5.58 -10.63
C THR A 14 -6.29 4.70 -11.17
N VAL A 15 -7.54 5.02 -10.78
CA VAL A 15 -8.73 4.27 -11.22
C VAL A 15 -9.02 4.49 -12.70
N GLU A 16 -8.87 5.72 -13.21
CA GLU A 16 -9.05 6.02 -14.64
C GLU A 16 -8.00 5.33 -15.52
N SER A 17 -6.75 5.27 -15.07
CA SER A 17 -5.71 4.53 -15.78
C SER A 17 -6.04 3.05 -15.91
N ALA A 18 -6.43 2.42 -14.79
CA ALA A 18 -6.85 1.01 -14.80
C ALA A 18 -8.09 0.79 -15.70
N LYS A 19 -9.05 1.71 -15.67
CA LYS A 19 -10.24 1.68 -16.53
C LYS A 19 -9.89 1.72 -18.01
N ASN A 20 -9.04 2.64 -18.42
CA ASN A 20 -8.67 2.81 -19.82
C ASN A 20 -8.01 1.54 -20.39
N ILE A 21 -7.14 0.91 -19.62
CA ILE A 21 -6.53 -0.36 -19.98
C ILE A 21 -7.58 -1.47 -20.18
N LEU A 22 -8.59 -1.56 -19.31
CA LEU A 22 -9.68 -2.54 -19.49
C LEU A 22 -10.53 -2.23 -20.73
N LEU A 23 -10.76 -0.95 -21.05
CA LEU A 23 -11.46 -0.53 -22.26
C LEU A 23 -10.67 -0.79 -23.56
N GLU A 24 -9.34 -0.73 -23.50
CA GLU A 24 -8.42 -1.08 -24.59
C GLU A 24 -8.27 -2.60 -24.78
N GLY A 25 -8.92 -3.41 -23.95
CA GLY A 25 -8.95 -4.85 -24.08
C GLY A 25 -7.95 -5.60 -23.19
N GLY A 26 -7.24 -4.90 -22.33
CA GLY A 26 -6.39 -5.48 -21.29
C GLY A 26 -7.21 -6.24 -20.25
N ASN A 27 -6.54 -7.07 -19.46
CA ASN A 27 -7.13 -7.83 -18.37
C ASN A 27 -6.95 -7.12 -17.01
N ALA A 28 -7.44 -7.70 -15.91
CA ALA A 28 -7.32 -7.14 -14.57
C ALA A 28 -5.86 -6.92 -14.12
N PHE A 29 -4.92 -7.73 -14.61
CA PHE A 29 -3.50 -7.64 -14.25
C PHE A 29 -2.83 -6.50 -15.00
N ASP A 30 -3.10 -6.32 -16.30
CA ASP A 30 -2.67 -5.16 -17.07
C ASP A 30 -3.17 -3.86 -16.43
N ALA A 31 -4.45 -3.82 -16.10
CA ALA A 31 -5.08 -2.67 -15.46
C ALA A 31 -4.48 -2.35 -14.09
N ALA A 32 -4.13 -3.38 -13.29
CA ALA A 32 -3.45 -3.20 -12.01
C ALA A 32 -2.04 -2.63 -12.18
N ILE A 33 -1.27 -3.11 -13.17
CA ILE A 33 0.06 -2.59 -13.49
C ILE A 33 -0.03 -1.11 -13.85
N ALA A 34 -0.90 -0.75 -14.79
CA ALA A 34 -1.08 0.64 -15.22
C ALA A 34 -1.56 1.54 -14.09
N GLY A 35 -2.50 1.05 -13.25
CA GLY A 35 -2.96 1.74 -12.06
C GLY A 35 -1.82 2.00 -11.06
N VAL A 36 -0.96 1.01 -10.80
CA VAL A 36 0.20 1.19 -9.90
C VAL A 36 1.22 2.17 -10.47
N PHE A 37 1.54 2.13 -11.76
CA PHE A 37 2.41 3.14 -12.38
C PHE A 37 1.81 4.55 -12.27
N SER A 38 0.52 4.69 -12.54
CA SER A 38 -0.18 5.99 -12.42
C SER A 38 -0.23 6.47 -10.97
N SER A 39 -0.38 5.56 -9.99
CA SER A 39 -0.33 5.93 -8.57
C SER A 39 1.02 6.51 -8.16
N MET A 40 2.13 6.07 -8.76
CA MET A 40 3.45 6.67 -8.52
C MET A 40 3.52 8.14 -8.95
N SER A 41 2.69 8.54 -9.92
CA SER A 41 2.60 9.93 -10.42
C SER A 41 1.59 10.79 -9.68
N CYS A 42 0.52 10.22 -9.13
CA CYS A 42 -0.56 10.98 -8.48
C CYS A 42 -0.75 10.68 -6.99
N GLU A 43 -0.17 9.60 -6.47
CA GLU A 43 -0.18 9.21 -5.05
C GLU A 43 1.25 9.15 -4.46
N TYR A 44 2.08 10.05 -4.85
CA TYR A 44 3.54 10.11 -4.68
C TYR A 44 4.04 10.04 -3.23
N LEU A 45 3.21 10.36 -2.23
CA LEU A 45 3.54 10.17 -0.81
C LEU A 45 3.14 8.80 -0.28
N TYR A 46 2.38 8.01 -1.05
CA TYR A 46 1.89 6.71 -0.62
C TYR A 46 2.66 5.55 -1.25
N THR A 47 3.19 5.76 -2.45
CA THR A 47 3.91 4.74 -3.24
C THR A 47 4.95 5.39 -4.15
N GLY A 48 5.79 4.58 -4.79
CA GLY A 48 6.81 5.05 -5.72
C GLY A 48 7.52 3.91 -6.44
N ALA A 49 8.37 4.24 -7.42
CA ALA A 49 9.11 3.27 -8.21
C ALA A 49 10.15 2.48 -7.39
N ALA A 50 10.69 3.09 -6.32
CA ALA A 50 11.61 2.44 -5.39
C ALA A 50 10.92 1.99 -4.09
N SER A 51 9.67 1.55 -4.18
CA SER A 51 8.83 1.05 -3.09
C SER A 51 8.74 -0.48 -3.07
N GLY A 52 7.86 -1.03 -2.24
CA GLY A 52 7.52 -2.45 -2.22
C GLY A 52 6.02 -2.69 -2.11
N GLY A 53 5.59 -3.92 -2.35
CA GLY A 53 4.18 -4.27 -2.31
C GLY A 53 3.91 -5.76 -2.43
N ALA A 54 2.64 -6.09 -2.54
CA ALA A 54 2.16 -7.43 -2.89
C ALA A 54 0.89 -7.34 -3.72
N MET A 55 0.74 -8.25 -4.67
CA MET A 55 -0.49 -8.41 -5.45
C MET A 55 -1.04 -9.82 -5.27
N LEU A 56 -2.30 -9.90 -4.84
CA LEU A 56 -3.08 -11.10 -4.98
C LEU A 56 -3.61 -11.16 -6.42
N VAL A 57 -3.31 -12.24 -7.10
CA VAL A 57 -3.74 -12.52 -8.46
C VAL A 57 -4.63 -13.76 -8.47
N LYS A 58 -5.80 -13.66 -9.14
CA LYS A 58 -6.64 -14.84 -9.40
C LYS A 58 -7.12 -14.82 -10.84
N LYS A 59 -6.52 -15.64 -11.67
CA LYS A 59 -7.06 -15.94 -13.00
C LYS A 59 -8.31 -16.80 -12.85
N ASN A 60 -9.36 -16.49 -13.59
CA ASN A 60 -10.60 -17.26 -13.52
C ASN A 60 -10.35 -18.75 -13.80
N GLY A 61 -10.92 -19.62 -12.97
CA GLY A 61 -10.70 -21.07 -13.03
C GLY A 61 -9.42 -21.58 -12.34
N PHE A 62 -8.54 -20.68 -11.84
CA PHE A 62 -7.30 -21.06 -11.16
C PHE A 62 -7.35 -20.70 -9.67
N HIS A 63 -6.48 -21.33 -8.89
CA HIS A 63 -6.28 -20.99 -7.49
C HIS A 63 -5.60 -19.60 -7.39
N PRO A 64 -5.94 -18.77 -6.39
CA PRO A 64 -5.27 -17.48 -6.20
C PRO A 64 -3.82 -17.66 -5.77
N GLU A 65 -2.98 -16.70 -6.16
CA GLU A 65 -1.56 -16.60 -5.79
C GLU A 65 -1.26 -15.20 -5.24
N ILE A 66 -0.23 -15.09 -4.42
CA ILE A 66 0.36 -13.82 -4.02
C ILE A 66 1.69 -13.64 -4.74
N ILE A 67 1.83 -12.52 -5.44
CA ILE A 67 3.12 -12.07 -5.95
C ILE A 67 3.66 -11.08 -4.92
N ASP A 68 4.62 -11.56 -4.11
CA ASP A 68 5.29 -10.77 -3.09
C ASP A 68 6.50 -10.05 -3.71
N PHE A 69 6.36 -8.77 -3.90
CA PHE A 69 7.42 -7.85 -4.30
C PHE A 69 7.69 -6.79 -3.22
N PHE A 70 7.53 -7.17 -1.95
CA PHE A 70 7.86 -6.28 -0.85
C PHE A 70 9.37 -6.07 -0.76
N VAL A 71 9.77 -5.12 0.07
CA VAL A 71 11.17 -4.74 0.24
C VAL A 71 11.97 -5.88 0.89
N GLU A 72 13.23 -6.02 0.49
CA GLU A 72 14.16 -7.03 0.99
C GLU A 72 15.35 -6.38 1.69
N THR A 73 15.91 -7.07 2.67
CA THR A 73 17.12 -6.66 3.38
C THR A 73 18.36 -6.92 2.52
N PRO A 74 19.36 -6.03 2.54
CA PRO A 74 20.60 -6.22 1.76
C PRO A 74 21.48 -7.37 2.30
N SER A 75 22.45 -7.77 1.46
CA SER A 75 23.33 -8.91 1.74
C SER A 75 24.51 -8.60 2.66
N ILE A 76 24.74 -7.33 3.04
CA ILE A 76 26.00 -6.87 3.62
C ILE A 76 25.93 -6.51 5.09
N ASP A 77 27.16 -6.46 5.63
CA ASP A 77 27.61 -6.01 6.93
C ASP A 77 26.95 -4.70 7.38
N GLN A 78 26.10 -4.82 8.34
CA GLN A 78 25.28 -3.76 8.93
C GLN A 78 26.12 -2.70 9.69
N SER A 79 27.41 -2.96 9.94
CA SER A 79 28.33 -2.01 10.57
C SER A 79 28.66 -0.79 9.71
N LYS A 80 28.28 -0.83 8.41
CA LYS A 80 28.58 0.23 7.43
C LYS A 80 27.48 1.29 7.26
N VAL A 81 26.40 1.23 8.03
CA VAL A 81 25.31 2.22 7.92
C VAL A 81 25.79 3.58 8.42
N GLY A 82 25.93 4.52 7.49
CA GLY A 82 26.42 5.88 7.78
C GLY A 82 25.35 6.96 7.72
N ASP A 83 24.40 6.89 6.78
CA ASP A 83 23.34 7.89 6.62
C ASP A 83 22.00 7.31 7.11
N PHE A 84 21.82 7.38 8.43
CA PHE A 84 20.64 6.90 9.14
C PHE A 84 20.26 7.90 10.21
N LYS A 85 19.23 8.71 9.98
CA LYS A 85 18.90 9.88 10.82
C LYS A 85 17.47 9.76 11.34
N ALA A 86 17.31 9.91 12.65
CA ALA A 86 15.98 10.03 13.25
C ALA A 86 15.35 11.38 12.89
N ILE A 87 14.06 11.31 12.51
CA ILE A 87 13.22 12.48 12.24
C ILE A 87 11.86 12.25 12.90
N TYR A 88 11.21 13.33 13.33
CA TYR A 88 9.93 13.25 14.03
C TYR A 88 8.84 13.90 13.19
N ALA A 89 7.82 13.12 12.85
CA ALA A 89 6.60 13.60 12.22
C ALA A 89 5.49 13.79 13.28
N ASP A 90 4.81 14.93 13.21
CA ASP A 90 3.77 15.32 14.16
C ASP A 90 2.38 15.04 13.54
N PHE A 91 1.65 14.08 14.14
CA PHE A 91 0.29 13.71 13.72
C PHE A 91 -0.79 14.41 14.56
N GLY A 92 -0.42 15.46 15.31
CA GLY A 92 -1.30 16.21 16.20
C GLY A 92 -1.23 15.67 17.63
N ASP A 93 -1.85 14.55 17.91
CA ASP A 93 -1.87 13.94 19.26
C ASP A 93 -0.65 13.06 19.56
N THR A 94 0.10 12.65 18.53
CA THR A 94 1.28 11.78 18.65
C THR A 94 2.41 12.23 17.74
N LYS A 95 3.65 12.19 18.27
CA LYS A 95 4.88 12.35 17.48
C LYS A 95 5.45 10.96 17.21
N GLN A 96 5.72 10.68 15.93
CA GLN A 96 6.33 9.44 15.53
C GLN A 96 7.75 9.64 15.03
N GLU A 97 8.65 8.77 15.48
CA GLU A 97 10.02 8.72 15.02
C GLU A 97 10.12 7.83 13.77
N PHE A 98 10.73 8.35 12.73
CA PHE A 98 11.15 7.62 11.55
C PHE A 98 12.65 7.82 11.35
N ASN A 99 13.29 6.84 10.71
CA ASN A 99 14.67 7.03 10.29
C ASN A 99 14.73 7.14 8.76
N ILE A 100 15.47 8.13 8.28
CA ILE A 100 15.63 8.47 6.87
C ILE A 100 17.12 8.44 6.47
N GLY A 101 17.40 8.63 5.19
CA GLY A 101 18.74 8.57 4.60
C GLY A 101 19.00 7.26 3.88
N ALA A 102 20.15 7.14 3.21
CA ALA A 102 20.49 5.98 2.39
C ALA A 102 20.55 4.67 3.18
N GLY A 103 20.90 4.71 4.47
CA GLY A 103 20.91 3.57 5.38
C GLY A 103 19.53 3.07 5.79
N SER A 104 18.46 3.84 5.53
CA SER A 104 17.08 3.43 5.78
C SER A 104 16.41 2.72 4.59
N VAL A 105 17.05 2.74 3.43
CA VAL A 105 16.51 2.16 2.19
C VAL A 105 16.65 0.65 2.20
N GLY A 106 15.56 -0.06 2.00
CA GLY A 106 15.58 -1.48 1.67
C GLY A 106 15.54 -1.72 0.17
N ILE A 107 15.95 -2.91 -0.29
CA ILE A 107 15.97 -3.26 -1.71
C ILE A 107 14.56 -3.16 -2.28
N PRO A 108 14.29 -2.26 -3.24
CA PRO A 108 12.95 -2.01 -3.75
C PRO A 108 12.46 -3.12 -4.68
N GLY A 109 11.17 -3.44 -4.58
CA GLY A 109 10.59 -4.54 -5.34
C GLY A 109 9.49 -4.18 -6.32
N THR A 110 8.99 -2.93 -6.32
CA THR A 110 7.78 -2.61 -7.09
C THR A 110 7.98 -2.75 -8.59
N ILE A 111 9.01 -2.15 -9.20
CA ILE A 111 9.25 -2.28 -10.65
C ILE A 111 9.48 -3.74 -11.05
N PRO A 112 10.42 -4.50 -10.43
CA PRO A 112 10.58 -5.91 -10.78
C PRO A 112 9.32 -6.75 -10.53
N GLY A 113 8.51 -6.38 -9.52
CA GLY A 113 7.20 -7.01 -9.27
C GLY A 113 6.23 -6.82 -10.42
N LEU A 114 6.07 -5.59 -10.90
CA LEU A 114 5.19 -5.28 -12.03
C LEU A 114 5.65 -5.94 -13.35
N ILE A 115 6.96 -5.98 -13.59
CA ILE A 115 7.55 -6.67 -14.75
C ILE A 115 7.24 -8.17 -14.67
N GLN A 116 7.40 -8.80 -13.50
CA GLN A 116 7.11 -10.22 -13.33
C GLN A 116 5.61 -10.52 -13.51
N ILE A 117 4.73 -9.68 -12.95
CA ILE A 117 3.27 -9.82 -13.11
C ILE A 117 2.88 -9.69 -14.58
N HIS A 118 3.45 -8.72 -15.30
CA HIS A 118 3.21 -8.56 -16.72
C HIS A 118 3.66 -9.80 -17.51
N LYS A 119 4.85 -10.31 -17.24
CA LYS A 119 5.38 -11.52 -17.88
C LYS A 119 4.47 -12.74 -17.71
N ASP A 120 3.88 -12.91 -16.52
CA ASP A 120 3.11 -14.11 -16.16
C ASP A 120 1.62 -13.99 -16.54
N TYR A 121 1.06 -12.77 -16.51
CA TYR A 121 -0.39 -12.55 -16.59
C TYR A 121 -0.79 -11.45 -17.58
N GLY A 122 0.14 -10.64 -18.06
CA GLY A 122 -0.13 -9.53 -18.98
C GLY A 122 -0.63 -9.99 -20.34
N SER A 123 -1.41 -9.15 -21.00
CA SER A 123 -1.95 -9.37 -22.34
C SER A 123 -1.66 -8.24 -23.32
N LEU A 124 -1.43 -7.02 -22.81
CA LEU A 124 -1.05 -5.86 -23.59
C LEU A 124 0.48 -5.62 -23.52
N PRO A 125 1.08 -4.92 -24.51
CA PRO A 125 2.47 -4.49 -24.41
C PRO A 125 2.73 -3.66 -23.15
N PHE A 126 3.88 -3.87 -22.51
CA PHE A 126 4.23 -3.17 -21.25
C PHE A 126 4.27 -1.64 -21.43
N SER A 127 4.72 -1.16 -22.58
CA SER A 127 4.76 0.27 -22.92
C SER A 127 3.40 0.94 -22.78
N ILE A 128 2.31 0.31 -23.25
CA ILE A 128 0.94 0.83 -23.14
C ILE A 128 0.54 1.02 -21.67
N LEU A 129 0.99 0.13 -20.78
CA LEU A 129 0.66 0.18 -19.36
C LEU A 129 1.32 1.34 -18.62
N VAL A 130 2.39 1.91 -19.18
CA VAL A 130 3.18 2.99 -18.58
C VAL A 130 2.77 4.38 -19.13
N GLU A 131 2.20 4.46 -20.32
CA GLU A 131 1.90 5.72 -21.03
C GLU A 131 1.11 6.72 -20.19
N GLN A 132 0.06 6.28 -19.52
CA GLN A 132 -0.76 7.20 -18.70
C GLN A 132 0.00 7.74 -17.48
N ALA A 133 0.88 6.96 -16.88
CA ALA A 133 1.72 7.40 -15.78
C ALA A 133 2.72 8.49 -16.24
N ILE A 134 3.27 8.35 -17.46
CA ILE A 134 4.13 9.35 -18.09
C ILE A 134 3.35 10.65 -18.29
N ASP A 135 2.16 10.56 -18.85
CA ASP A 135 1.27 11.70 -19.10
C ASP A 135 0.92 12.42 -17.79
N LEU A 136 0.56 11.68 -16.74
CA LEU A 136 0.26 12.23 -15.42
C LEU A 136 1.47 12.92 -14.80
N ALA A 137 2.66 12.33 -14.90
CA ALA A 137 3.90 12.94 -14.39
C ALA A 137 4.26 14.23 -15.15
N LYS A 138 4.03 14.29 -16.49
CA LYS A 138 4.26 15.47 -17.35
C LYS A 138 3.22 16.57 -17.13
N LYS A 139 1.94 16.22 -17.14
CA LYS A 139 0.81 17.17 -17.07
C LYS A 139 0.45 17.54 -15.65
N GLY A 140 0.78 16.68 -14.70
CA GLY A 140 0.51 16.83 -13.28
C GLY A 140 -0.84 16.26 -12.82
N SER A 141 -0.94 16.14 -11.51
CA SER A 141 -2.16 15.75 -10.80
C SER A 141 -2.47 16.77 -9.70
N PHE A 142 -3.76 17.09 -9.52
CA PHE A 142 -4.16 18.04 -8.47
C PHE A 142 -4.00 17.39 -7.09
N ILE A 143 -3.39 18.16 -6.17
CA ILE A 143 -3.25 17.80 -4.76
C ILE A 143 -4.63 17.75 -4.12
N SER A 144 -4.94 16.67 -3.42
CA SER A 144 -6.14 16.54 -2.61
C SER A 144 -5.93 17.11 -1.19
N LYS A 145 -7.03 17.29 -0.45
CA LYS A 145 -7.00 17.68 0.95
C LYS A 145 -6.21 16.69 1.82
N ASN A 146 -6.35 15.40 1.58
CA ASN A 146 -5.61 14.38 2.32
C ASN A 146 -4.11 14.38 1.98
N GLN A 147 -3.76 14.65 0.73
CA GLN A 147 -2.36 14.80 0.32
C GLN A 147 -1.73 16.06 0.91
N GLU A 148 -2.44 17.19 0.96
CA GLU A 148 -1.97 18.40 1.67
C GLU A 148 -1.73 18.09 3.15
N TYR A 149 -2.69 17.48 3.84
CA TYR A 149 -2.54 17.07 5.24
C TYR A 149 -1.31 16.19 5.45
N LEU A 150 -1.15 15.14 4.64
CA LEU A 150 -0.01 14.23 4.73
C LEU A 150 1.33 14.94 4.42
N SER A 151 1.36 15.84 3.44
CA SER A 151 2.55 16.66 3.14
C SER A 151 2.94 17.53 4.33
N GLY A 152 1.96 18.09 5.04
CA GLY A 152 2.18 18.83 6.28
C GLY A 152 2.80 17.98 7.39
N VAL A 153 2.24 16.78 7.61
CA VAL A 153 2.76 15.80 8.59
C VAL A 153 4.18 15.35 8.24
N LEU A 154 4.45 15.08 6.95
CA LEU A 154 5.75 14.64 6.45
C LEU A 154 6.69 15.79 6.08
N SER A 155 6.33 17.04 6.41
CA SER A 155 7.17 18.23 6.10
C SER A 155 8.61 18.10 6.57
N PRO A 156 8.93 17.52 7.75
CA PRO A 156 10.32 17.33 8.14
C PRO A 156 11.11 16.41 7.19
N ILE A 157 10.45 15.42 6.60
CA ILE A 157 11.05 14.51 5.60
C ILE A 157 11.21 15.24 4.26
N ILE A 158 10.20 15.98 3.83
CA ILE A 158 10.22 16.76 2.58
C ILE A 158 11.35 17.80 2.63
N SER A 159 11.54 18.46 3.77
CA SER A 159 12.60 19.47 3.96
C SER A 159 13.99 18.88 4.22
N SER A 160 14.13 17.56 4.27
CA SER A 160 15.44 16.91 4.53
C SER A 160 16.40 17.00 3.35
N SER A 161 15.91 17.26 2.14
CA SER A 161 16.73 17.50 0.96
C SER A 161 16.14 18.60 0.07
N ARG A 162 17.03 19.42 -0.51
CA ARG A 162 16.63 20.51 -1.42
C ARG A 162 15.84 19.99 -2.65
N ALA A 163 16.17 18.82 -3.14
CA ALA A 163 15.48 18.22 -4.29
C ALA A 163 14.03 17.86 -3.96
N LEU A 164 13.79 17.27 -2.77
CA LEU A 164 12.43 16.99 -2.29
C LEU A 164 11.67 18.28 -2.04
N GLU A 165 12.26 19.22 -1.31
CA GLU A 165 11.64 20.51 -1.02
C GLU A 165 11.20 21.21 -2.31
N SER A 166 12.07 21.24 -3.33
CA SER A 166 11.75 21.85 -4.63
C SER A 166 10.62 21.13 -5.36
N LEU A 167 10.51 19.79 -5.22
CA LEU A 167 9.46 19.00 -5.87
C LEU A 167 8.09 19.21 -5.19
N PHE A 168 8.08 19.37 -3.86
CA PHE A 168 6.85 19.45 -3.07
C PHE A 168 6.48 20.87 -2.62
N SER A 169 7.20 21.89 -3.10
CA SER A 169 6.97 23.29 -2.72
C SER A 169 6.83 24.17 -3.94
N LYS A 170 6.06 25.24 -3.78
CA LYS A 170 5.94 26.35 -4.73
C LYS A 170 6.04 27.66 -3.95
N ASP A 171 6.86 28.58 -4.43
CA ASP A 171 7.05 29.90 -3.81
C ASP A 171 7.43 29.83 -2.31
N GLY A 172 8.24 28.81 -1.95
CA GLY A 172 8.71 28.60 -0.56
C GLY A 172 7.68 27.98 0.39
N SER A 173 6.53 27.52 -0.13
CA SER A 173 5.49 26.87 0.66
C SER A 173 5.18 25.49 0.09
N LEU A 174 4.84 24.53 0.97
CA LEU A 174 4.37 23.21 0.54
C LEU A 174 3.15 23.32 -0.37
N LEU A 175 3.05 22.40 -1.33
CA LEU A 175 1.90 22.30 -2.23
C LEU A 175 0.62 22.07 -1.44
N LYS A 176 -0.44 22.82 -1.76
CA LYS A 176 -1.75 22.77 -1.11
C LYS A 176 -2.81 22.12 -1.97
N GLU A 177 -3.95 21.82 -1.38
CA GLU A 177 -5.13 21.36 -2.11
C GLU A 177 -5.41 22.25 -3.34
N GLY A 178 -5.67 21.60 -4.47
CA GLY A 178 -5.93 22.27 -5.75
C GLY A 178 -4.67 22.73 -6.50
N TYR A 179 -3.48 22.65 -5.94
CA TYR A 179 -2.23 22.87 -6.69
C TYR A 179 -1.93 21.65 -7.57
N LEU A 180 -1.22 21.89 -8.66
CA LEU A 180 -0.81 20.87 -9.60
C LEU A 180 0.59 20.33 -9.20
N PHE A 181 0.66 19.05 -8.87
CA PHE A 181 1.92 18.35 -8.67
C PHE A 181 2.43 17.81 -10.02
N VAL A 182 3.60 18.22 -10.44
CA VAL A 182 4.27 17.81 -11.67
C VAL A 182 5.63 17.21 -11.33
N ASN A 183 5.97 16.07 -11.93
CA ASN A 183 7.27 15.42 -11.75
C ASN A 183 7.88 15.08 -13.12
N ALA A 184 8.46 16.07 -13.77
CA ALA A 184 9.02 15.95 -15.11
C ALA A 184 10.19 14.94 -15.19
N ASP A 185 11.01 14.88 -14.13
CA ASP A 185 12.11 13.90 -14.06
C ASP A 185 11.57 12.48 -14.01
N PHE A 186 10.49 12.25 -13.26
CA PHE A 186 9.85 10.94 -13.20
C PHE A 186 9.22 10.55 -14.54
N ALA A 187 8.61 11.51 -15.23
CA ALA A 187 8.12 11.28 -16.58
C ALA A 187 9.24 10.84 -17.55
N SER A 188 10.38 11.55 -17.51
CA SER A 188 11.54 11.21 -18.34
C SER A 188 12.13 9.84 -17.98
N PHE A 189 12.12 9.46 -16.71
CA PHE A 189 12.52 8.13 -16.27
C PHE A 189 11.56 7.05 -16.82
N LEU A 190 10.26 7.25 -16.71
CA LEU A 190 9.26 6.29 -17.21
C LEU A 190 9.26 6.19 -18.74
N ASP A 191 9.57 7.28 -19.46
CA ASP A 191 9.58 7.34 -20.92
C ASP A 191 10.53 6.29 -21.54
N GLN A 192 11.58 5.91 -20.81
CA GLN A 192 12.55 4.91 -21.25
C GLN A 192 11.94 3.49 -21.35
N PHE A 193 10.92 3.19 -20.54
CA PHE A 193 10.19 1.91 -20.62
C PHE A 193 9.36 1.75 -21.91
N LEU A 194 9.18 2.81 -22.69
CA LEU A 194 8.49 2.72 -23.98
C LEU A 194 9.35 2.07 -25.07
N TYR A 195 10.67 2.14 -24.94
CA TYR A 195 11.63 1.80 -25.99
C TYR A 195 12.49 0.58 -25.68
N GLU A 196 12.62 0.22 -24.40
CA GLU A 196 13.51 -0.83 -23.94
C GLU A 196 12.73 -2.06 -23.44
N ASP A 197 13.36 -3.23 -23.47
CA ASP A 197 12.84 -4.39 -22.73
C ASP A 197 12.83 -4.05 -21.23
N PRO A 198 11.67 -4.12 -20.56
CA PRO A 198 11.55 -3.65 -19.17
C PRO A 198 12.51 -4.35 -18.21
N SER A 199 12.77 -5.66 -18.42
CA SER A 199 13.66 -6.45 -17.56
C SER A 199 15.12 -6.07 -17.75
N LEU A 200 15.52 -5.84 -19.00
CA LEU A 200 16.88 -5.42 -19.35
C LEU A 200 17.13 -3.99 -18.89
N PHE A 201 16.19 -3.07 -19.15
CA PHE A 201 16.26 -1.70 -18.68
C PHE A 201 16.38 -1.62 -17.15
N TYR A 202 15.55 -2.34 -16.41
CA TYR A 202 15.66 -2.37 -14.96
C TYR A 202 17.04 -2.84 -14.50
N LYS A 203 17.52 -3.95 -15.04
CA LYS A 203 18.78 -4.58 -14.63
C LYS A 203 20.01 -3.76 -14.99
N HIS A 204 20.04 -3.18 -16.17
CA HIS A 204 21.24 -2.55 -16.74
C HIS A 204 21.31 -1.04 -16.52
N GLU A 205 20.17 -0.35 -16.39
CA GLU A 205 20.12 1.09 -16.23
C GLU A 205 19.60 1.50 -14.81
N VAL A 206 18.47 0.93 -14.38
CA VAL A 206 17.85 1.35 -13.11
C VAL A 206 18.65 0.86 -11.90
N CYS A 207 19.10 -0.41 -11.87
CA CYS A 207 19.88 -0.91 -10.74
C CYS A 207 21.20 -0.14 -10.53
N PRO A 208 22.02 0.15 -11.54
CA PRO A 208 23.21 0.99 -11.38
C PRO A 208 22.90 2.39 -10.90
N LEU A 209 21.83 3.01 -11.40
CA LEU A 209 21.39 4.34 -11.00
C LEU A 209 20.99 4.39 -9.52
N PHE A 210 20.21 3.42 -9.07
CA PHE A 210 19.83 3.27 -7.66
C PHE A 210 21.06 3.01 -6.78
N TYR A 211 21.95 2.09 -7.20
CA TYR A 211 23.18 1.82 -6.46
C TYR A 211 24.04 3.07 -6.26
N GLN A 212 24.24 3.88 -7.32
CA GLN A 212 25.01 5.13 -7.21
C GLN A 212 24.42 6.09 -6.17
N SER A 213 23.10 6.09 -6.02
CA SER A 213 22.39 6.93 -5.06
C SER A 213 22.43 6.39 -3.62
N PHE A 214 22.48 5.07 -3.48
CA PHE A 214 22.43 4.43 -2.15
C PHE A 214 23.80 4.13 -1.56
N LYS A 215 24.86 4.03 -2.36
CA LYS A 215 26.21 3.61 -1.93
C LYS A 215 26.85 4.54 -0.87
N ASN A 216 26.48 5.83 -0.86
CA ASN A 216 27.01 6.79 0.10
C ASN A 216 26.17 6.77 1.37
N GLY A 217 26.62 6.06 2.39
CA GLY A 217 25.92 5.91 3.67
C GLY A 217 24.83 4.85 3.72
N GLY A 218 24.57 4.13 2.61
CA GLY A 218 23.70 2.96 2.57
C GLY A 218 24.49 1.66 2.58
N ILE A 219 23.77 0.54 2.60
CA ILE A 219 24.30 -0.81 2.68
C ILE A 219 23.86 -1.73 1.53
N ILE A 220 23.14 -1.17 0.54
CA ILE A 220 22.70 -1.91 -0.64
C ILE A 220 23.84 -1.96 -1.66
N GLU A 221 24.19 -3.15 -2.10
CA GLU A 221 25.15 -3.36 -3.18
C GLU A 221 24.43 -3.50 -4.54
N LEU A 222 25.16 -3.20 -5.63
CA LEU A 222 24.59 -3.33 -6.98
C LEU A 222 24.01 -4.72 -7.24
N LYS A 223 24.69 -5.74 -6.76
CA LYS A 223 24.28 -7.12 -6.90
C LYS A 223 22.97 -7.43 -6.17
N ASP A 224 22.70 -6.78 -5.03
CA ASP A 224 21.44 -6.96 -4.28
C ASP A 224 20.24 -6.49 -5.13
N LEU A 225 20.39 -5.35 -5.80
CA LEU A 225 19.38 -4.82 -6.71
C LEU A 225 19.18 -5.73 -7.96
N GLN A 226 20.27 -6.24 -8.53
CA GLN A 226 20.23 -7.07 -9.75
C GLN A 226 19.73 -8.50 -9.49
N GLU A 227 19.94 -9.03 -8.29
CA GLU A 227 19.51 -10.37 -7.85
C GLU A 227 18.11 -10.37 -7.23
N TYR A 228 17.55 -9.20 -6.90
CA TYR A 228 16.20 -9.13 -6.36
C TYR A 228 15.18 -9.79 -7.29
N SER A 229 14.33 -10.61 -6.72
CA SER A 229 13.27 -11.31 -7.46
C SER A 229 11.97 -11.34 -6.66
N PRO A 230 10.83 -11.02 -7.29
CA PRO A 230 9.51 -11.23 -6.69
C PRO A 230 9.28 -12.71 -6.36
N ILE A 231 8.56 -12.99 -5.29
CA ILE A 231 8.31 -14.36 -4.82
C ILE A 231 6.83 -14.70 -5.02
N LYS A 232 6.55 -15.79 -5.73
CA LYS A 232 5.20 -16.38 -5.77
C LYS A 232 4.96 -17.16 -4.48
N ARG A 233 3.86 -16.84 -3.79
CA ARG A 233 3.45 -17.50 -2.55
C ARG A 233 2.03 -18.04 -2.65
N SER A 234 1.79 -19.19 -2.00
CA SER A 234 0.42 -19.60 -1.71
C SER A 234 -0.18 -18.63 -0.69
N PRO A 235 -1.41 -18.14 -0.90
CA PRO A 235 -2.06 -17.26 0.06
C PRO A 235 -2.29 -17.97 1.40
N LEU A 236 -2.43 -17.18 2.47
CA LEU A 236 -2.99 -17.67 3.73
C LEU A 236 -4.50 -17.87 3.54
N GLU A 237 -4.99 -19.06 3.83
CA GLU A 237 -6.38 -19.45 3.67
C GLU A 237 -7.11 -19.50 5.00
N LEU A 238 -8.33 -18.94 5.03
CA LEU A 238 -9.21 -18.98 6.20
C LEU A 238 -10.64 -19.27 5.75
N LYS A 239 -11.33 -20.18 6.43
CA LYS A 239 -12.79 -20.33 6.32
C LYS A 239 -13.49 -19.48 7.39
N TYR A 240 -14.34 -18.55 6.93
CA TYR A 240 -15.08 -17.66 7.82
C TYR A 240 -16.55 -17.57 7.42
N CYS A 241 -17.46 -18.02 8.29
CA CYS A 241 -18.91 -18.02 8.06
C CYS A 241 -19.33 -18.54 6.67
N GLY A 242 -18.71 -19.65 6.22
CA GLY A 242 -19.02 -20.29 4.94
C GLY A 242 -18.40 -19.66 3.69
N HIS A 243 -17.47 -18.72 3.87
CA HIS A 243 -16.66 -18.12 2.81
C HIS A 243 -15.21 -18.60 2.90
N ASP A 244 -14.55 -18.72 1.76
CA ASP A 244 -13.10 -18.94 1.70
C ASP A 244 -12.41 -17.58 1.53
N ILE A 245 -11.48 -17.26 2.44
CA ILE A 245 -10.74 -15.99 2.46
C ILE A 245 -9.27 -16.29 2.18
N PHE A 246 -8.71 -15.59 1.22
CA PHE A 246 -7.31 -15.67 0.81
C PHE A 246 -6.61 -14.35 1.10
N MET A 247 -5.51 -14.39 1.84
CA MET A 247 -4.81 -13.21 2.35
C MET A 247 -3.30 -13.32 2.14
N ASN A 248 -2.60 -12.19 2.30
CA ASN A 248 -1.14 -12.17 2.22
C ASN A 248 -0.51 -13.04 3.32
N PRO A 249 0.34 -14.03 2.96
CA PRO A 249 0.95 -14.96 3.92
C PRO A 249 2.19 -14.35 4.59
N PRO A 250 2.78 -15.02 5.59
CA PRO A 250 4.11 -14.67 6.10
C PRO A 250 5.16 -14.53 4.98
N PRO A 251 6.12 -13.58 5.14
CA PRO A 251 6.45 -12.83 6.34
C PRO A 251 5.53 -11.63 6.62
N SER A 252 4.54 -11.32 5.76
CA SER A 252 3.53 -10.32 6.10
C SER A 252 2.72 -10.75 7.31
N THR A 253 2.57 -9.85 8.28
CA THR A 253 1.80 -10.10 9.50
C THR A 253 0.31 -9.79 9.32
N GLY A 254 -0.05 -8.99 8.30
CA GLY A 254 -1.42 -8.53 8.08
C GLY A 254 -2.44 -9.66 8.00
N GLY A 255 -2.20 -10.65 7.13
CA GLY A 255 -3.11 -11.79 6.97
C GLY A 255 -3.24 -12.63 8.23
N MET A 256 -2.14 -12.89 8.93
CA MET A 256 -2.16 -13.66 10.18
C MET A 256 -2.98 -12.96 11.28
N LEU A 257 -2.80 -11.66 11.44
CA LEU A 257 -3.50 -10.89 12.47
C LEU A 257 -5.00 -10.75 12.15
N ILE A 258 -5.34 -10.51 10.90
CA ILE A 258 -6.73 -10.47 10.44
C ILE A 258 -7.40 -11.85 10.65
N SER A 259 -6.71 -12.96 10.29
CA SER A 259 -7.21 -14.32 10.52
C SER A 259 -7.49 -14.57 12.00
N ALA A 260 -6.55 -14.24 12.89
CA ALA A 260 -6.71 -14.42 14.33
C ALA A 260 -7.90 -13.62 14.89
N GLY A 261 -8.13 -12.41 14.35
CA GLY A 261 -9.29 -11.58 14.70
C GLY A 261 -10.61 -12.19 14.21
N LEU A 262 -10.66 -12.64 12.95
CA LEU A 262 -11.85 -13.28 12.37
C LEU A 262 -12.19 -14.61 13.06
N GLU A 263 -11.20 -15.44 13.36
CA GLU A 263 -11.39 -16.67 14.15
C GLU A 263 -11.96 -16.38 15.54
N HIS A 264 -11.53 -15.28 16.18
CA HIS A 264 -12.07 -14.87 17.46
C HIS A 264 -13.54 -14.46 17.32
N LEU A 265 -13.88 -13.63 16.34
CA LEU A 265 -15.24 -13.18 16.05
C LEU A 265 -16.17 -14.35 15.69
N ASN A 266 -15.67 -15.33 14.95
CA ASN A 266 -16.43 -16.53 14.58
C ASN A 266 -16.89 -17.36 15.80
N LYS A 267 -16.10 -17.34 16.88
CA LYS A 267 -16.44 -18.02 18.15
C LYS A 267 -17.51 -17.29 18.96
N LEU A 268 -17.66 -15.98 18.73
CA LEU A 268 -18.59 -15.13 19.48
C LEU A 268 -19.99 -15.09 18.83
N ASP A 269 -20.10 -15.53 17.57
CA ASP A 269 -21.34 -15.46 16.74
C ASP A 269 -22.01 -14.06 16.79
N SER A 270 -21.20 -13.01 16.74
CA SER A 270 -21.62 -11.63 16.97
C SER A 270 -20.93 -10.65 16.01
N THR A 271 -21.62 -9.52 15.78
CA THR A 271 -21.16 -8.40 14.94
C THR A 271 -21.08 -7.09 15.72
N SER A 272 -21.09 -7.14 17.05
CA SER A 272 -21.05 -5.96 17.89
C SER A 272 -19.69 -5.25 17.82
N LYS A 273 -19.68 -3.93 18.08
CA LYS A 273 -18.40 -3.18 18.16
C LYS A 273 -17.54 -3.64 19.34
N GLN A 274 -18.16 -4.12 20.42
CA GLN A 274 -17.47 -4.67 21.57
C GLN A 274 -16.70 -5.95 21.21
N ASP A 275 -17.22 -6.75 20.28
CA ASP A 275 -16.54 -7.94 19.81
C ASP A 275 -15.36 -7.59 18.90
N ILE A 276 -15.51 -6.54 18.06
CA ILE A 276 -14.38 -5.99 17.31
C ILE A 276 -13.28 -5.49 18.26
N GLU A 277 -13.64 -4.76 19.34
CA GLU A 277 -12.68 -4.35 20.38
C GLU A 277 -11.93 -5.55 20.96
N THR A 278 -12.66 -6.61 21.36
CA THR A 278 -12.03 -7.82 21.95
C THR A 278 -11.12 -8.54 20.94
N ALA A 279 -11.49 -8.55 19.67
CA ALA A 279 -10.64 -9.08 18.59
C ALA A 279 -9.37 -8.23 18.43
N LEU A 280 -9.47 -6.90 18.50
CA LEU A 280 -8.31 -6.01 18.43
C LEU A 280 -7.38 -6.20 19.63
N HIS A 281 -7.90 -6.36 20.85
CA HIS A 281 -7.08 -6.71 22.02
C HIS A 281 -6.33 -8.03 21.84
N LYS A 282 -7.00 -9.05 21.27
CA LYS A 282 -6.33 -10.32 20.98
C LYS A 282 -5.22 -10.18 19.96
N ILE A 283 -5.45 -9.43 18.90
CA ILE A 283 -4.44 -9.17 17.85
C ILE A 283 -3.25 -8.41 18.43
N ARG A 284 -3.48 -7.44 19.30
CA ARG A 284 -2.46 -6.62 19.96
C ARG A 284 -1.42 -7.46 20.70
N ASN A 285 -1.84 -8.54 21.37
CA ASN A 285 -0.92 -9.44 22.08
C ASN A 285 0.15 -10.08 21.19
N TYR A 286 0.01 -9.97 19.87
CA TYR A 286 0.99 -10.41 18.88
C TYR A 286 1.86 -9.29 18.30
N LYS A 287 1.62 -8.02 18.74
CA LYS A 287 2.28 -6.85 18.15
C LYS A 287 2.49 -5.72 19.15
N ASP A 288 3.74 -5.36 19.38
CA ASP A 288 4.11 -4.37 20.41
C ASP A 288 4.09 -2.89 19.98
N GLN A 289 3.92 -2.57 18.70
CA GLN A 289 4.02 -1.17 18.25
C GLN A 289 3.12 -0.83 17.07
N ASP A 290 2.38 0.26 17.21
CA ASP A 290 1.56 0.87 16.18
C ASP A 290 2.27 2.09 15.58
N MET A 291 2.24 2.25 14.25
CA MET A 291 2.81 3.41 13.56
C MET A 291 1.98 3.80 12.34
N VAL A 292 2.00 5.08 11.97
CA VAL A 292 1.40 5.60 10.75
C VAL A 292 2.38 5.45 9.60
N GLY A 293 1.94 4.93 8.46
CA GLY A 293 2.73 4.80 7.24
C GLY A 293 1.89 5.11 6.01
N SER A 294 2.57 5.39 4.91
CA SER A 294 1.97 5.73 3.63
C SER A 294 1.80 4.48 2.77
N THR A 295 0.60 4.24 2.29
CA THR A 295 0.22 3.03 1.54
C THR A 295 -0.94 3.35 0.63
N THR A 296 -1.02 2.72 -0.55
CA THR A 296 -2.21 2.73 -1.42
C THR A 296 -2.66 1.32 -1.77
N HIS A 297 -3.94 1.17 -2.10
CA HIS A 297 -4.53 -0.11 -2.48
C HIS A 297 -5.47 0.05 -3.68
N LEU A 298 -5.37 -0.90 -4.62
CA LEU A 298 -6.19 -1.00 -5.82
C LEU A 298 -6.79 -2.39 -5.94
N SER A 299 -8.11 -2.48 -6.05
CA SER A 299 -8.90 -3.70 -6.28
C SER A 299 -9.53 -3.65 -7.67
N ILE A 300 -9.42 -4.73 -8.45
CA ILE A 300 -9.96 -4.84 -9.81
C ILE A 300 -10.58 -6.22 -10.02
N ILE A 301 -11.74 -6.24 -10.65
CA ILE A 301 -12.35 -7.45 -11.24
C ILE A 301 -12.70 -7.12 -12.69
N ASP A 302 -12.16 -7.89 -13.64
CA ASP A 302 -12.46 -7.72 -15.06
C ASP A 302 -13.69 -8.51 -15.53
N LYS A 303 -14.09 -8.30 -16.78
CA LYS A 303 -15.23 -8.97 -17.42
C LYS A 303 -15.15 -10.51 -17.45
N ASN A 304 -13.97 -11.06 -17.28
CA ASN A 304 -13.71 -12.50 -17.26
C ASN A 304 -13.62 -13.04 -15.82
N ASN A 305 -13.93 -12.23 -14.80
CA ASN A 305 -13.77 -12.57 -13.38
C ASN A 305 -12.30 -12.86 -12.98
N ASN A 306 -11.33 -12.33 -13.71
CA ASN A 306 -9.97 -12.25 -13.18
C ASN A 306 -9.93 -11.18 -12.09
N VAL A 307 -9.17 -11.42 -11.03
CA VAL A 307 -9.05 -10.55 -9.87
C VAL A 307 -7.61 -10.12 -9.69
N ALA A 308 -7.39 -8.82 -9.57
CA ALA A 308 -6.14 -8.21 -9.12
C ALA A 308 -6.40 -7.35 -7.89
N SER A 309 -5.66 -7.62 -6.82
CA SER A 309 -5.74 -6.88 -5.56
C SER A 309 -4.32 -6.50 -5.16
N VAL A 310 -3.95 -5.23 -5.29
CA VAL A 310 -2.56 -4.79 -5.11
C VAL A 310 -2.45 -3.71 -4.05
N THR A 311 -1.48 -3.91 -3.15
CA THR A 311 -1.11 -2.92 -2.12
C THR A 311 0.36 -2.58 -2.27
N THR A 312 0.67 -1.29 -2.40
CA THR A 312 2.05 -0.78 -2.50
C THR A 312 2.30 0.30 -1.45
N THR A 313 3.55 0.42 -1.00
CA THR A 313 3.93 1.38 0.03
C THR A 313 5.40 1.77 -0.08
N ASN A 314 5.67 3.05 0.17
CA ASN A 314 7.03 3.61 0.22
C ASN A 314 7.55 3.80 1.67
N GLY A 315 6.77 3.33 2.65
CA GLY A 315 6.96 3.78 4.04
C GLY A 315 6.59 5.26 4.14
N VAL A 316 7.49 6.07 4.66
CA VAL A 316 7.38 7.55 4.61
C VAL A 316 8.38 8.19 3.66
N GLY A 317 9.23 7.36 3.04
CA GLY A 317 10.30 7.77 2.15
C GLY A 317 11.62 8.10 2.84
N ALA A 318 12.73 7.91 2.10
CA ALA A 318 14.09 8.02 2.66
C ALA A 318 14.62 9.46 2.77
N GLY A 319 13.82 10.48 2.40
CA GLY A 319 14.19 11.86 2.58
C GLY A 319 15.12 12.44 1.50
N PHE A 320 15.29 11.76 0.37
CA PHE A 320 16.06 12.28 -0.78
C PHE A 320 15.47 11.77 -2.11
N ILE A 321 15.86 12.40 -3.20
CA ILE A 321 15.50 12.00 -4.57
C ILE A 321 16.70 11.31 -5.23
N VAL A 322 16.46 10.20 -5.93
CA VAL A 322 17.43 9.60 -6.84
C VAL A 322 17.69 10.59 -7.99
N PRO A 323 18.92 11.09 -8.16
CA PRO A 323 19.20 12.17 -9.12
C PRO A 323 18.70 11.87 -10.54
N GLY A 324 18.00 12.82 -11.15
CA GLY A 324 17.50 12.74 -12.53
C GLY A 324 16.31 11.82 -12.74
N THR A 325 15.66 11.34 -11.66
CA THR A 325 14.52 10.41 -11.77
C THR A 325 13.23 10.91 -11.16
N GLY A 326 13.30 11.91 -10.28
CA GLY A 326 12.14 12.32 -9.47
C GLY A 326 11.64 11.25 -8.49
N ILE A 327 12.40 10.19 -8.22
CA ILE A 327 12.02 9.06 -7.37
C ILE A 327 12.55 9.26 -5.94
N MET A 328 11.66 9.24 -4.95
CA MET A 328 12.00 9.12 -3.54
C MET A 328 12.05 7.64 -3.16
N PRO A 329 13.18 7.10 -2.69
CA PRO A 329 13.26 5.71 -2.23
C PRO A 329 12.45 5.46 -0.96
N ASN A 330 12.14 4.19 -0.70
CA ASN A 330 11.53 3.76 0.56
C ASN A 330 12.49 3.95 1.74
N ASN A 331 11.92 4.01 2.97
CA ASN A 331 12.70 4.05 4.21
C ASN A 331 12.43 2.82 5.11
N MET A 332 12.10 1.68 4.54
CA MET A 332 11.55 0.55 5.32
C MET A 332 12.52 -0.10 6.29
N LEU A 333 13.83 0.04 6.10
CA LEU A 333 14.83 -0.34 7.12
C LEU A 333 14.87 0.66 8.28
N GLY A 334 14.33 1.87 8.11
CA GLY A 334 14.22 2.92 9.11
C GLY A 334 12.88 2.94 9.88
N GLU A 335 11.94 2.03 9.57
CA GLU A 335 10.65 1.95 10.25
C GLU A 335 10.67 0.91 11.38
N LYS A 336 10.51 1.35 12.63
CA LYS A 336 10.66 0.52 13.83
C LYS A 336 9.73 -0.70 13.83
N HIS A 337 8.49 -0.54 13.38
CA HIS A 337 7.49 -1.62 13.37
C HIS A 337 7.76 -2.72 12.32
N LEU A 338 8.57 -2.44 11.31
CA LEU A 338 9.04 -3.42 10.32
C LEU A 338 10.32 -4.12 10.78
N ASN A 339 11.04 -3.53 11.74
CA ASN A 339 12.32 -3.99 12.27
C ASN A 339 12.14 -4.46 13.73
N VAL A 340 11.34 -5.50 13.94
CA VAL A 340 10.92 -5.99 15.26
C VAL A 340 12.07 -6.40 16.17
N ASN A 341 13.21 -6.81 15.61
CA ASN A 341 14.43 -7.16 16.34
C ASN A 341 15.38 -5.98 16.57
N GLY A 342 14.93 -4.76 16.23
CA GLY A 342 15.74 -3.54 16.26
C GLY A 342 16.39 -3.24 14.91
N PHE A 343 16.82 -1.98 14.76
CA PHE A 343 17.52 -1.54 13.55
C PHE A 343 18.88 -2.25 13.43
N HIS A 344 19.30 -2.48 12.19
CA HIS A 344 20.59 -3.11 11.87
C HIS A 344 20.78 -4.53 12.42
N SER A 345 19.69 -5.25 12.75
CA SER A 345 19.74 -6.63 13.26
C SER A 345 18.94 -7.62 12.42
N TRP A 346 18.62 -7.27 11.16
CA TRP A 346 17.97 -8.17 10.22
C TRP A 346 18.94 -9.23 9.67
N GLN A 347 18.39 -10.33 9.23
CA GLN A 347 19.14 -11.30 8.44
C GLN A 347 19.26 -10.82 7.00
N SER A 348 20.33 -11.18 6.31
CA SER A 348 20.56 -10.78 4.93
C SER A 348 19.60 -11.48 3.97
N LYS A 349 19.22 -10.78 2.89
CA LYS A 349 18.34 -11.29 1.81
C LYS A 349 17.00 -11.84 2.34
N GLN A 350 16.42 -11.16 3.30
CA GLN A 350 15.11 -11.50 3.83
C GLN A 350 14.05 -10.47 3.40
N ARG A 351 12.88 -10.98 3.03
CA ARG A 351 11.71 -10.15 2.83
C ARG A 351 11.27 -9.55 4.17
N ILE A 352 11.17 -8.24 4.25
CA ILE A 352 10.78 -7.54 5.47
C ILE A 352 9.31 -7.85 5.79
N PRO A 353 8.94 -8.07 7.05
CA PRO A 353 7.53 -8.18 7.46
C PRO A 353 6.74 -6.91 7.13
N SER A 354 5.46 -7.06 6.81
CA SER A 354 4.57 -5.91 6.54
C SER A 354 3.16 -6.16 7.06
N ASN A 355 2.35 -5.10 7.12
CA ASN A 355 0.91 -5.23 7.43
C ASN A 355 0.05 -5.30 6.17
N ILE A 356 0.62 -5.11 4.97
CA ILE A 356 -0.16 -5.10 3.73
C ILE A 356 -0.87 -6.44 3.55
N CYS A 357 -2.15 -6.36 3.19
CA CYS A 357 -3.00 -7.53 3.09
C CYS A 357 -4.00 -7.40 1.95
N PRO A 358 -3.55 -7.48 0.67
CA PRO A 358 -4.48 -7.71 -0.42
C PRO A 358 -5.25 -9.00 -0.14
N THR A 359 -6.57 -8.94 -0.23
CA THR A 359 -7.49 -9.97 0.23
C THR A 359 -8.49 -10.35 -0.85
N LEU A 360 -8.81 -11.63 -0.97
CA LEU A 360 -9.88 -12.17 -1.79
C LEU A 360 -10.81 -13.01 -0.92
N ILE A 361 -12.11 -12.80 -1.07
CA ILE A 361 -13.17 -13.59 -0.46
C ILE A 361 -13.90 -14.30 -1.58
N ILE A 362 -14.12 -15.59 -1.45
CA ILE A 362 -14.95 -16.39 -2.34
C ILE A 362 -16.16 -16.87 -1.55
N ASP A 363 -17.34 -16.52 -2.02
CA ASP A 363 -18.59 -16.97 -1.41
C ASP A 363 -18.97 -18.40 -1.81
N LYS A 364 -20.03 -18.93 -1.20
CA LYS A 364 -20.56 -20.27 -1.50
C LYS A 364 -21.03 -20.46 -2.94
N ASN A 365 -21.25 -19.39 -3.69
CA ASN A 365 -21.63 -19.41 -5.10
C ASN A 365 -20.41 -19.23 -6.01
N ASN A 366 -19.18 -19.30 -5.46
CA ASN A 366 -17.93 -19.06 -6.15
C ASN A 366 -17.79 -17.63 -6.71
N SER A 367 -18.50 -16.65 -6.12
CA SER A 367 -18.41 -15.24 -6.51
C SER A 367 -17.27 -14.56 -5.75
N PRO A 368 -16.35 -13.87 -6.45
CA PRO A 368 -15.22 -13.20 -5.80
C PRO A 368 -15.61 -11.83 -5.25
N THR A 369 -15.07 -11.48 -4.09
CA THR A 369 -14.99 -10.10 -3.59
C THR A 369 -13.56 -9.84 -3.20
N THR A 370 -12.95 -8.80 -3.77
CA THR A 370 -11.57 -8.43 -3.43
C THR A 370 -11.52 -7.10 -2.72
N LEU A 371 -10.61 -6.99 -1.76
CA LEU A 371 -10.43 -5.78 -0.96
C LEU A 371 -9.02 -5.70 -0.39
N GLY A 372 -8.65 -4.50 0.03
CA GLY A 372 -7.48 -4.25 0.84
C GLY A 372 -7.51 -2.82 1.37
N SER A 373 -6.59 -2.51 2.25
CA SER A 373 -6.57 -1.24 2.97
C SER A 373 -5.22 -0.57 2.89
N ALA A 374 -5.24 0.71 3.12
CA ALA A 374 -4.08 1.57 3.33
C ALA A 374 -4.08 2.11 4.77
N GLY A 375 -2.90 2.48 5.32
CA GLY A 375 -2.81 3.14 6.62
C GLY A 375 -2.03 2.37 7.69
N SER A 376 -0.94 1.70 7.34
CA SER A 376 -0.02 1.02 8.26
C SER A 376 -0.71 0.01 9.20
N SER A 377 -0.63 0.18 10.53
CA SER A 377 -1.30 -0.70 11.51
C SER A 377 -2.83 -0.74 11.36
N ARG A 378 -3.43 0.35 10.86
CA ARG A 378 -4.88 0.46 10.63
C ARG A 378 -5.37 -0.46 9.50
N ILE A 379 -4.49 -0.93 8.62
CA ILE A 379 -4.81 -1.94 7.61
C ILE A 379 -5.52 -3.14 8.26
N ILE A 380 -5.01 -3.59 9.40
CA ILE A 380 -5.53 -4.76 10.10
C ILE A 380 -6.95 -4.49 10.64
N SER A 381 -7.13 -3.44 11.43
CA SER A 381 -8.44 -3.13 12.04
C SER A 381 -9.51 -2.75 11.02
N ALA A 382 -9.13 -2.01 9.97
CA ALA A 382 -10.04 -1.62 8.89
C ALA A 382 -10.48 -2.84 8.08
N THR A 383 -9.54 -3.69 7.64
CA THR A 383 -9.84 -4.89 6.87
C THR A 383 -10.67 -5.89 7.67
N LEU A 384 -10.28 -6.16 8.93
CA LEU A 384 -11.04 -7.02 9.86
C LEU A 384 -12.48 -6.55 10.01
N SER A 385 -12.67 -5.25 10.26
CA SER A 385 -14.01 -4.67 10.47
C SER A 385 -14.86 -4.78 9.20
N VAL A 386 -14.29 -4.50 8.02
CA VAL A 386 -15.02 -4.57 6.74
C VAL A 386 -15.39 -6.01 6.41
N ILE A 387 -14.48 -6.98 6.54
CA ILE A 387 -14.78 -8.40 6.30
C ILE A 387 -15.90 -8.88 7.24
N ASN A 388 -15.81 -8.56 8.52
CA ASN A 388 -16.84 -8.95 9.48
C ASN A 388 -18.21 -8.31 9.18
N ASN A 389 -18.25 -7.02 8.82
CA ASN A 389 -19.48 -6.33 8.44
C ASN A 389 -20.09 -6.93 7.17
N LEU A 390 -19.26 -7.24 6.17
CA LEU A 390 -19.69 -7.80 4.89
C LEU A 390 -20.28 -9.21 5.07
N ILE A 391 -19.57 -10.09 5.77
CA ILE A 391 -19.93 -11.51 5.87
C ILE A 391 -20.94 -11.75 6.99
N SER A 392 -20.55 -11.49 8.25
CA SER A 392 -21.42 -11.74 9.42
C SER A 392 -22.55 -10.70 9.52
N GLY A 393 -22.24 -9.44 9.20
CA GLY A 393 -23.21 -8.35 9.17
C GLY A 393 -24.13 -8.34 7.96
N LYS A 394 -23.80 -9.11 6.91
CA LYS A 394 -24.55 -9.18 5.63
C LYS A 394 -24.81 -7.81 5.00
N MET A 395 -23.82 -6.92 5.12
CA MET A 395 -23.89 -5.56 4.59
C MET A 395 -23.35 -5.51 3.16
N SER A 396 -23.81 -4.54 2.35
CA SER A 396 -23.20 -4.21 1.06
C SER A 396 -21.75 -3.71 1.25
N LEU A 397 -20.96 -3.65 0.18
CA LEU A 397 -19.61 -3.07 0.23
C LEU A 397 -19.64 -1.64 0.74
N LYS A 398 -20.58 -0.82 0.23
CA LYS A 398 -20.77 0.58 0.65
C LYS A 398 -21.04 0.70 2.14
N GLU A 399 -21.97 -0.08 2.67
CA GLU A 399 -22.31 -0.04 4.11
C GLU A 399 -21.15 -0.52 4.97
N SER A 400 -20.51 -1.64 4.60
CA SER A 400 -19.39 -2.24 5.33
C SER A 400 -18.20 -1.29 5.44
N ILE A 401 -17.84 -0.61 4.34
CA ILE A 401 -16.71 0.32 4.27
C ILE A 401 -17.04 1.64 4.95
N SER A 402 -18.27 2.16 4.79
CA SER A 402 -18.68 3.46 5.33
C SER A 402 -19.01 3.43 6.82
N LYS A 403 -19.19 2.24 7.42
CA LYS A 403 -19.52 2.11 8.84
C LYS A 403 -18.42 2.72 9.72
N PRO A 404 -18.77 3.42 10.82
CA PRO A 404 -17.79 3.96 11.74
C PRO A 404 -16.86 2.89 12.31
N ARG A 405 -15.56 3.21 12.38
CA ARG A 405 -14.49 2.31 12.81
C ARG A 405 -14.00 2.61 14.21
N ILE A 406 -13.38 1.61 14.80
CA ILE A 406 -12.56 1.72 16.00
C ILE A 406 -11.17 1.17 15.69
N HIS A 407 -10.15 1.71 16.34
CA HIS A 407 -8.78 1.23 16.25
C HIS A 407 -8.12 1.27 17.63
N LEU A 408 -7.44 0.19 17.98
CA LEU A 408 -6.71 0.10 19.25
C LEU A 408 -5.23 0.35 18.97
N GLU A 409 -4.68 1.44 19.51
CA GLU A 409 -3.28 1.81 19.45
C GLU A 409 -2.68 1.80 20.86
N GLY A 410 -1.77 0.89 21.13
CA GLY A 410 -1.34 0.69 22.51
C GLY A 410 -2.53 0.43 23.45
N ASP A 411 -2.67 1.18 24.54
CA ASP A 411 -3.80 1.11 25.48
C ASP A 411 -4.92 2.11 25.19
N ILE A 412 -4.87 2.77 24.02
CA ILE A 412 -5.82 3.81 23.63
C ILE A 412 -6.74 3.27 22.54
N LEU A 413 -8.05 3.32 22.78
CA LEU A 413 -9.06 3.01 21.78
C LEU A 413 -9.48 4.30 21.07
N HIS A 414 -9.14 4.42 19.80
CA HIS A 414 -9.60 5.49 18.94
C HIS A 414 -10.95 5.13 18.30
N CYS A 415 -11.89 6.06 18.37
CA CYS A 415 -13.28 5.86 17.94
C CYS A 415 -13.70 6.95 16.96
N GLU A 416 -14.21 6.57 15.79
CA GLU A 416 -14.88 7.51 14.88
C GLU A 416 -16.22 8.00 15.42
N PRO A 417 -16.78 9.11 14.91
CA PRO A 417 -18.11 9.59 15.26
C PRO A 417 -19.18 8.50 15.15
N ASN A 418 -20.22 8.60 16.00
CA ASN A 418 -21.32 7.62 16.06
C ASN A 418 -20.91 6.21 16.52
N THR A 419 -19.84 6.11 17.29
CA THR A 419 -19.52 4.92 18.08
C THR A 419 -20.03 5.09 19.50
N ASN A 420 -20.65 4.06 20.09
CA ASN A 420 -21.21 4.16 21.44
C ASN A 420 -20.15 3.78 22.48
N GLN A 421 -19.74 4.77 23.32
CA GLN A 421 -18.71 4.61 24.35
C GLN A 421 -19.07 3.61 25.45
N ALA A 422 -20.32 3.53 25.84
CA ALA A 422 -20.76 2.72 26.99
C ALA A 422 -20.55 1.19 26.79
N GLN A 423 -20.11 0.79 25.60
CA GLN A 423 -19.93 -0.61 25.22
C GLN A 423 -18.47 -1.09 25.24
N TYR A 424 -17.49 -0.20 25.43
CA TYR A 424 -16.07 -0.56 25.35
C TYR A 424 -15.49 -0.93 26.73
N LYS A 425 -14.58 -1.91 26.76
CA LYS A 425 -13.84 -2.33 27.95
C LYS A 425 -12.59 -1.50 28.19
N THR A 426 -12.05 -0.91 27.13
CA THR A 426 -10.86 -0.05 27.19
C THR A 426 -11.18 1.23 27.94
N LYS A 427 -10.32 1.58 28.92
CA LYS A 427 -10.52 2.77 29.78
C LYS A 427 -10.11 4.06 29.08
N ASN A 428 -9.05 4.02 28.27
CA ASN A 428 -8.53 5.18 27.56
C ASN A 428 -9.18 5.23 26.18
N VAL A 429 -10.14 6.11 25.96
CA VAL A 429 -10.85 6.25 24.69
C VAL A 429 -10.69 7.66 24.15
N VAL A 430 -10.27 7.77 22.90
CA VAL A 430 -10.20 9.02 22.14
C VAL A 430 -11.31 9.04 21.10
N HIS A 431 -12.17 10.06 21.17
CA HIS A 431 -13.26 10.27 20.21
C HIS A 431 -12.86 11.33 19.21
N TRP A 432 -12.92 10.94 17.95
CA TRP A 432 -12.67 11.81 16.81
C TRP A 432 -13.97 12.54 16.42
N GLU A 433 -13.85 13.78 16.00
CA GLU A 433 -14.99 14.59 15.55
C GLU A 433 -15.44 14.21 14.14
N ASP A 434 -14.49 13.80 13.28
CA ASP A 434 -14.71 13.46 11.89
C ASP A 434 -14.20 12.06 11.53
N LYS A 435 -14.74 11.51 10.43
CA LYS A 435 -14.14 10.36 9.75
C LYS A 435 -12.82 10.78 9.12
N ASN A 436 -11.74 10.17 9.54
CA ASN A 436 -10.39 10.60 9.20
C ASN A 436 -9.58 9.48 8.53
N MET A 437 -8.61 9.86 7.70
CA MET A 437 -7.66 8.93 7.08
C MET A 437 -6.85 8.10 8.09
N TYR A 438 -6.80 8.54 9.34
CA TYR A 438 -6.21 7.80 10.46
C TYR A 438 -6.79 6.38 10.57
N PHE A 439 -8.09 6.19 10.33
CA PHE A 439 -8.76 4.88 10.44
C PHE A 439 -8.57 3.96 9.22
N GLY A 440 -7.58 4.23 8.40
CA GLY A 440 -7.31 3.48 7.18
C GLY A 440 -8.30 3.77 6.05
N GLY A 441 -8.07 3.14 4.89
CA GLY A 441 -8.94 3.28 3.73
C GLY A 441 -9.07 1.96 3.00
N VAL A 442 -10.28 1.38 2.96
CA VAL A 442 -10.56 0.10 2.30
C VAL A 442 -11.17 0.33 0.92
N ASN A 443 -10.54 -0.25 -0.11
CA ASN A 443 -11.05 -0.24 -1.47
C ASN A 443 -11.44 -1.67 -1.85
N ALA A 444 -12.67 -1.88 -2.35
CA ALA A 444 -13.21 -3.20 -2.58
C ALA A 444 -14.04 -3.29 -3.86
N CYS A 445 -14.00 -4.45 -4.51
CA CYS A 445 -14.79 -4.81 -5.67
C CYS A 445 -15.41 -6.20 -5.52
N SER A 446 -16.65 -6.35 -5.99
CA SER A 446 -17.28 -7.61 -6.34
C SER A 446 -17.70 -7.54 -7.82
N PRO A 447 -18.17 -8.62 -8.46
CA PRO A 447 -18.68 -8.53 -9.84
C PRO A 447 -19.87 -7.57 -10.01
N PHE A 448 -20.56 -7.25 -8.91
CA PHE A 448 -21.80 -6.47 -8.93
C PHE A 448 -21.62 -5.02 -8.48
N GLU A 449 -20.69 -4.77 -7.58
CA GLU A 449 -20.45 -3.43 -7.01
C GLU A 449 -18.97 -3.19 -6.73
N SER A 450 -18.59 -1.92 -6.71
CA SER A 450 -17.30 -1.44 -6.24
C SER A 450 -17.51 -0.28 -5.27
N PHE A 451 -16.69 -0.20 -4.24
CA PHE A 451 -16.71 0.93 -3.33
C PHE A 451 -15.31 1.23 -2.79
N ALA A 452 -14.95 2.51 -2.80
CA ALA A 452 -13.68 3.00 -2.30
C ALA A 452 -13.89 3.98 -1.13
N ASP A 453 -13.03 3.88 -0.15
CA ASP A 453 -13.13 4.59 1.11
C ASP A 453 -12.84 6.09 0.98
N LYS A 454 -13.83 6.90 1.29
CA LYS A 454 -13.71 8.36 1.25
C LYS A 454 -12.78 8.95 2.31
N ARG A 455 -12.38 8.16 3.33
CA ARG A 455 -11.38 8.58 4.33
C ARG A 455 -10.01 8.84 3.70
N ARG A 456 -9.73 8.24 2.53
CA ARG A 456 -8.46 8.34 1.81
C ARG A 456 -8.66 8.59 0.32
N ASP A 457 -9.50 9.57 -0.03
CA ASP A 457 -9.78 10.03 -1.40
C ASP A 457 -10.25 8.93 -2.37
N GLY A 458 -10.67 7.78 -1.86
CA GLY A 458 -11.01 6.61 -2.64
C GLY A 458 -12.07 6.87 -3.71
N VAL A 459 -11.83 6.30 -4.90
CA VAL A 459 -12.69 6.37 -6.09
C VAL A 459 -12.99 4.95 -6.58
N SER A 460 -14.23 4.73 -7.04
CA SER A 460 -14.66 3.44 -7.58
C SER A 460 -15.58 3.60 -8.80
N ILE A 461 -15.56 2.64 -9.69
CA ILE A 461 -16.39 2.53 -10.90
C ILE A 461 -16.85 1.10 -11.12
#